data_025414e48981f5fae4f77012f47883fe
#
_entry.id   025414e48981f5fae4f77012f47883fe
#
_cell.length_a   1.000
_cell.length_b   1.000
_cell.length_c   1.000
_cell.angle_alpha   90.00
_cell.angle_beta   90.00
_cell.angle_gamma   90.00
#
_symmetry.space_group_name_H-M   'P 1'
#
loop_
_entity.id
_entity.type
_entity.pdbx_description
1 polymer ?
#
loop_
_entity_poly.entity_id
_entity_poly.type
_entity_poly.pdbx_seq_one_letter_code
_entity_poly.pdbx_strand_id
1 'polypeptide(L)'
;MRFRTILPAALLALALAACDAVDSVKEGWAHSQAVSASLEKSVGLKPGVGFNWSNGTLDSVTVTFEGIPPNVPLSDIADKARQAITAEFKQAPTQVVIAFTFKG
;
A
#
# COMPACT_ATOMS: atom_id res chain seq x y z
N MET A 1 -27.06 -34.65 -17.58
CA MET A 1 -26.05 -33.85 -18.27
C MET A 1 -26.12 -32.35 -17.96
N ARG A 2 -27.29 -31.82 -17.74
CA ARG A 2 -27.48 -30.39 -17.41
C ARG A 2 -26.88 -30.03 -16.04
N PHE A 3 -26.84 -30.96 -15.10
CA PHE A 3 -26.23 -30.72 -13.79
C PHE A 3 -24.74 -30.49 -13.84
N ARG A 4 -24.03 -31.08 -14.83
CA ARG A 4 -22.61 -30.93 -14.99
C ARG A 4 -22.21 -29.54 -15.47
N THR A 5 -23.12 -28.82 -16.12
CA THR A 5 -22.88 -27.45 -16.58
C THR A 5 -23.17 -26.42 -15.51
N ILE A 6 -24.14 -26.68 -14.64
CA ILE A 6 -24.56 -25.75 -13.59
C ILE A 6 -23.56 -25.74 -12.43
N LEU A 7 -23.10 -26.92 -11.97
CA LEU A 7 -22.16 -27.02 -10.85
C LEU A 7 -20.81 -26.37 -11.12
N PRO A 8 -20.16 -26.61 -12.29
CA PRO A 8 -18.90 -25.91 -12.58
C PRO A 8 -19.06 -24.41 -12.66
N ALA A 9 -20.18 -23.90 -13.15
CA ALA A 9 -20.43 -22.47 -13.23
C ALA A 9 -20.55 -21.84 -11.83
N ALA A 10 -21.21 -22.50 -10.90
CA ALA A 10 -21.35 -22.03 -9.52
C ALA A 10 -20.00 -22.03 -8.80
N LEU A 11 -19.18 -23.06 -9.02
CA LEU A 11 -17.83 -23.12 -8.44
C LEU A 11 -16.93 -22.05 -9.02
N LEU A 12 -17.05 -21.74 -10.30
CA LEU A 12 -16.30 -20.66 -10.93
C LEU A 12 -16.65 -19.30 -10.34
N ALA A 13 -17.92 -19.04 -10.08
CA ALA A 13 -18.35 -17.79 -9.48
C ALA A 13 -17.78 -17.61 -8.08
N LEU A 14 -17.73 -18.66 -7.26
CA LEU A 14 -17.12 -18.62 -5.94
C LEU A 14 -15.61 -18.41 -6.01
N ALA A 15 -14.95 -19.04 -6.99
CA ALA A 15 -13.51 -18.86 -7.20
C ALA A 15 -13.19 -17.42 -7.61
N LEU A 16 -14.01 -16.80 -8.44
CA LEU A 16 -13.83 -15.41 -8.85
C LEU A 16 -13.95 -14.44 -7.66
N ALA A 17 -14.91 -14.66 -6.78
CA ALA A 17 -15.09 -13.85 -5.59
C ALA A 17 -13.87 -13.97 -4.65
N ALA A 18 -13.32 -15.18 -4.49
CA ALA A 18 -12.12 -15.40 -3.70
C ALA A 18 -10.90 -14.75 -4.34
N CYS A 19 -10.79 -14.78 -5.67
CA CYS A 19 -9.70 -14.13 -6.40
C CYS A 19 -9.74 -12.62 -6.23
N ASP A 20 -10.92 -12.00 -6.24
CA ASP A 20 -11.05 -10.56 -6.06
C ASP A 20 -10.52 -10.13 -4.69
N ALA A 21 -10.82 -10.86 -3.64
CA ALA A 21 -10.31 -10.57 -2.30
C ALA A 21 -8.79 -10.70 -2.24
N VAL A 22 -8.23 -11.74 -2.83
CA VAL A 22 -6.79 -11.96 -2.90
C VAL A 22 -6.11 -10.88 -3.74
N ASP A 23 -6.71 -10.49 -4.85
CA ASP A 23 -6.17 -9.45 -5.74
C ASP A 23 -6.14 -8.09 -5.04
N SER A 24 -7.14 -7.76 -4.23
CA SER A 24 -7.15 -6.51 -3.44
C SER A 24 -5.98 -6.45 -2.46
N VAL A 25 -5.68 -7.56 -1.78
CA VAL A 25 -4.53 -7.64 -0.87
C VAL A 25 -3.23 -7.50 -1.64
N LYS A 26 -3.09 -8.17 -2.78
CA LYS A 26 -1.90 -8.09 -3.63
C LYS A 26 -1.69 -6.69 -4.18
N GLU A 27 -2.76 -6.02 -4.59
CA GLU A 27 -2.68 -4.64 -5.08
C GLU A 27 -2.20 -3.70 -3.97
N GLY A 28 -2.74 -3.82 -2.76
CA GLY A 28 -2.30 -3.04 -1.62
C GLY A 28 -0.84 -3.24 -1.32
N TRP A 29 -0.38 -4.49 -1.33
CA TRP A 29 1.04 -4.82 -1.14
C TRP A 29 1.91 -4.23 -2.25
N ALA A 30 1.48 -4.37 -3.51
CA ALA A 30 2.21 -3.82 -4.65
C ALA A 30 2.30 -2.29 -4.56
N HIS A 31 1.22 -1.63 -4.16
CA HIS A 31 1.21 -0.19 -3.96
C HIS A 31 2.18 0.24 -2.86
N SER A 32 2.22 -0.48 -1.74
CA SER A 32 3.17 -0.16 -0.66
C SER A 32 4.61 -0.36 -1.10
N GLN A 33 4.91 -1.38 -1.89
CA GLN A 33 6.25 -1.58 -2.44
C GLN A 33 6.63 -0.48 -3.43
N ALA A 34 5.69 -0.03 -4.25
CA ALA A 34 5.91 1.07 -5.19
C ALA A 34 6.16 2.39 -4.46
N VAL A 35 5.44 2.67 -3.38
CA VAL A 35 5.69 3.85 -2.53
C VAL A 35 7.08 3.77 -1.92
N SER A 36 7.46 2.61 -1.40
CA SER A 36 8.80 2.39 -0.82
C SER A 36 9.90 2.67 -1.84
N ALA A 37 9.77 2.13 -3.06
CA ALA A 37 10.75 2.35 -4.12
C ALA A 37 10.83 3.81 -4.57
N SER A 38 9.68 4.48 -4.67
CA SER A 38 9.62 5.90 -5.01
C SER A 38 10.33 6.76 -3.97
N LEU A 39 10.10 6.48 -2.70
CA LEU A 39 10.72 7.22 -1.61
C LEU A 39 12.22 6.92 -1.49
N GLU A 40 12.64 5.71 -1.80
CA GLU A 40 14.07 5.41 -1.85
C GLU A 40 14.78 6.30 -2.87
N LYS A 41 14.19 6.51 -4.04
CA LYS A 41 14.76 7.36 -5.06
C LYS A 41 14.75 8.83 -4.67
N SER A 42 13.68 9.31 -4.05
CA SER A 42 13.52 10.74 -3.77
C SER A 42 14.14 11.17 -2.45
N VAL A 43 14.21 10.29 -1.47
CA VAL A 43 14.72 10.60 -0.12
C VAL A 43 16.10 10.02 0.11
N GLY A 44 16.41 8.90 -0.52
CA GLY A 44 17.72 8.25 -0.40
C GLY A 44 17.76 7.09 0.58
N LEU A 45 16.68 6.84 1.31
CA LEU A 45 16.53 5.69 2.18
C LEU A 45 15.26 4.95 1.82
N LYS A 46 15.31 3.63 1.83
CA LYS A 46 14.15 2.79 1.52
C LYS A 46 13.33 2.55 2.79
N PRO A 47 12.09 3.08 2.87
CA PRO A 47 11.26 2.87 4.03
C PRO A 47 10.47 1.57 3.94
N GLY A 48 10.01 1.08 5.11
CA GLY A 48 8.92 0.14 5.17
C GLY A 48 7.60 0.90 5.08
N VAL A 49 6.64 0.38 4.33
CA VAL A 49 5.35 1.04 4.14
C VAL A 49 4.24 0.07 4.56
N GLY A 50 3.48 0.47 5.57
CA GLY A 50 2.28 -0.24 6.00
C GLY A 50 1.04 0.57 5.68
N PHE A 51 -0.10 -0.10 5.57
CA PHE A 51 -1.35 0.59 5.26
C PHE A 51 -2.51 -0.06 6.00
N ASN A 52 -3.57 0.72 6.19
CA ASN A 52 -4.77 0.28 6.90
C ASN A 52 -6.01 0.70 6.12
N TRP A 53 -6.88 -0.26 5.83
CA TRP A 53 -8.13 -0.03 5.13
C TRP A 53 -9.31 -0.23 6.08
N SER A 54 -10.36 0.54 5.87
CA SER A 54 -11.61 0.42 6.61
C SER A 54 -12.76 0.72 5.66
N ASN A 55 -13.60 -0.28 5.40
CA ASN A 55 -14.78 -0.14 4.53
C ASN A 55 -14.46 0.41 3.14
N GLY A 56 -13.36 -0.06 2.54
CA GLY A 56 -12.95 0.38 1.21
C GLY A 56 -12.24 1.74 1.18
N THR A 57 -12.05 2.36 2.34
CA THR A 57 -11.36 3.64 2.46
C THR A 57 -9.97 3.42 3.04
N LEU A 58 -8.98 4.07 2.47
CA LEU A 58 -7.62 4.06 2.98
C LEU A 58 -7.54 4.97 4.20
N ASP A 59 -7.48 4.38 5.39
CA ASP A 59 -7.46 5.14 6.65
C ASP A 59 -6.09 5.74 6.92
N SER A 60 -5.05 4.92 6.89
CA SER A 60 -3.72 5.39 7.23
C SER A 60 -2.66 4.65 6.44
N VAL A 61 -1.57 5.34 6.19
CA VAL A 61 -0.35 4.78 5.65
C VAL A 61 0.79 5.16 6.58
N THR A 62 1.57 4.18 7.01
CA THR A 62 2.72 4.38 7.87
C THR A 62 3.99 4.14 7.09
N VAL A 63 4.86 5.14 7.06
CA VAL A 63 6.15 5.09 6.38
C VAL A 63 7.23 5.13 7.46
N THR A 64 8.00 4.05 7.58
CA THR A 64 9.03 3.92 8.60
C THR A 64 10.41 3.85 7.95
N PHE A 65 11.24 4.82 8.24
CA PHE A 65 12.63 4.83 7.78
C PHE A 65 13.56 4.26 8.84
N GLU A 66 14.53 3.46 8.42
CA GLU A 66 15.61 3.03 9.30
C GLU A 66 16.74 4.06 9.23
N GLY A 67 16.78 4.92 10.23
CA GLY A 67 17.67 6.07 10.27
C GLY A 67 16.95 7.34 9.85
N ILE A 68 17.62 8.46 10.01
CA ILE A 68 17.11 9.78 9.63
C ILE A 68 17.81 10.20 8.33
N PRO A 69 17.04 10.47 7.24
CA PRO A 69 17.65 10.89 5.98
C PRO A 69 18.45 12.19 6.18
N PRO A 70 19.73 12.20 5.87
CA PRO A 70 20.52 13.43 6.00
C PRO A 70 20.20 14.39 4.85
N ASN A 71 20.25 15.67 5.11
CA ASN A 71 20.11 16.72 4.11
C ASN A 71 18.74 16.78 3.41
N VAL A 72 17.73 16.14 3.98
CA VAL A 72 16.35 16.22 3.45
C VAL A 72 15.46 16.79 4.57
N PRO A 73 14.90 17.98 4.38
CA PRO A 73 14.00 18.56 5.39
C PRO A 73 12.78 17.68 5.63
N LEU A 74 12.29 17.67 6.86
CA LEU A 74 11.14 16.87 7.23
C LEU A 74 9.90 17.22 6.41
N SER A 75 9.70 18.49 6.10
CA SER A 75 8.58 18.93 5.27
C SER A 75 8.65 18.32 3.86
N ASP A 76 9.85 18.19 3.29
CA ASP A 76 10.04 17.57 1.98
C ASP A 76 9.75 16.08 2.03
N ILE A 77 10.18 15.40 3.10
CA ILE A 77 9.87 13.98 3.30
C ILE A 77 8.36 13.78 3.36
N ALA A 78 7.66 14.64 4.11
CA ALA A 78 6.21 14.58 4.23
C ALA A 78 5.52 14.78 2.89
N ASP A 79 5.94 15.76 2.10
CA ASP A 79 5.36 16.04 0.79
C ASP A 79 5.61 14.90 -0.20
N LYS A 80 6.81 14.38 -0.23
CA LYS A 80 7.17 13.25 -1.10
C LYS A 80 6.39 11.99 -0.73
N ALA A 81 6.24 11.73 0.56
CA ALA A 81 5.45 10.59 1.03
C ALA A 81 3.98 10.73 0.61
N ARG A 82 3.39 11.91 0.81
CA ARG A 82 2.01 12.17 0.42
C ARG A 82 1.80 11.99 -1.08
N GLN A 83 2.70 12.53 -1.88
CA GLN A 83 2.62 12.42 -3.34
C GLN A 83 2.73 10.97 -3.81
N ALA A 84 3.69 10.22 -3.28
CA ALA A 84 3.89 8.83 -3.65
C ALA A 84 2.68 7.96 -3.26
N ILE A 85 2.15 8.16 -2.07
CA ILE A 85 0.99 7.42 -1.57
C ILE A 85 -0.24 7.69 -2.43
N THR A 86 -0.52 8.95 -2.69
CA THR A 86 -1.69 9.35 -3.49
C THR A 86 -1.59 8.82 -4.92
N ALA A 87 -0.40 8.87 -5.51
CA ALA A 87 -0.18 8.37 -6.86
C ALA A 87 -0.38 6.85 -6.96
N GLU A 88 0.13 6.10 -6.00
CA GLU A 88 0.09 4.64 -6.05
C GLU A 88 -1.26 4.08 -5.58
N PHE A 89 -1.80 4.55 -4.48
CA PHE A 89 -3.08 4.07 -3.96
C PHE A 89 -4.29 4.72 -4.64
N LYS A 90 -4.06 5.79 -5.39
CA LYS A 90 -5.11 6.55 -6.11
C LYS A 90 -6.20 7.09 -5.20
N GLN A 91 -5.87 7.28 -3.93
CA GLN A 91 -6.70 7.98 -2.97
C GLN A 91 -5.80 8.55 -1.88
N ALA A 92 -6.24 9.63 -1.28
CA ALA A 92 -5.53 10.23 -0.15
C ALA A 92 -5.97 9.53 1.13
N PRO A 93 -5.04 9.04 1.96
CA PRO A 93 -5.41 8.48 3.26
C PRO A 93 -5.87 9.57 4.20
N THR A 94 -6.64 9.20 5.21
CA THR A 94 -7.03 10.12 6.26
C THR A 94 -5.82 10.60 7.06
N GLN A 95 -4.82 9.73 7.22
CA GLN A 95 -3.63 10.02 8.01
C GLN A 95 -2.39 9.39 7.40
N VAL A 96 -1.31 10.14 7.36
CA VAL A 96 0.02 9.62 7.01
C VAL A 96 0.90 9.74 8.24
N VAL A 97 1.49 8.61 8.66
CA VAL A 97 2.41 8.56 9.78
C VAL A 97 3.81 8.33 9.23
N ILE A 98 4.74 9.18 9.60
CA ILE A 98 6.15 9.03 9.23
C ILE A 98 6.95 8.79 10.50
N ALA A 99 7.67 7.68 10.52
CA ALA A 99 8.45 7.28 11.69
C ALA A 99 9.91 7.06 11.29
N PHE A 100 10.80 7.32 12.21
CA PHE A 100 12.23 7.10 12.05
C PHE A 100 12.71 6.19 13.17
N THR A 101 13.38 5.10 12.82
CA THR A 101 13.98 4.16 13.78
C THR A 101 15.48 4.35 13.76
N PHE A 102 16.05 4.65 14.89
CA PHE A 102 17.49 4.85 15.04
C PHE A 102 17.93 4.39 16.42
N LYS A 103 19.21 4.08 16.55
CA LYS A 103 19.78 3.67 17.84
C LYS A 103 19.99 4.90 18.71
N GLY A 104 19.50 4.79 19.93
CA GLY A 104 19.68 5.84 20.94
C GLY A 104 21.07 5.91 21.53
#